data_eca818c890f4c1c36b6552be70220f30
#
_entry.id   eca818c890f4c1c36b6552be70220f30
#
_cell.length_a   1.000
_cell.length_b   1.000
_cell.length_c   1.000
_cell.angle_alpha   90.00
_cell.angle_beta   90.00
_cell.angle_gamma   90.00
#
_symmetry.space_group_name_H-M   'P 1'
#
loop_
_entity.id
_entity.type
_entity.pdbx_description
1 polymer ?
#
loop_
_entity_poly.entity_id
_entity_poly.type
_entity_poly.pdbx_seq_one_letter_code
_entity_poly.pdbx_strand_id
1 'polypeptide(L)'
;MIYSIEEIQSVIKPVCEAYRIHEVYLFGSYARGEADEQSDLDFVVDTVDSKIVSLLDKMAFKNQLENLLDKEIDVILKSSLDNPSNRKRNPFFLKNIQEDMKVIYGAERQVFVN
;
A
#
# COMPACT_ATOMS: atom_id res chain seq x y z
N MET A 1 -9.66 -12.35 10.83
CA MET A 1 -10.22 -11.03 11.19
C MET A 1 -10.22 -10.11 9.98
N ILE A 2 -11.32 -9.41 9.77
CA ILE A 2 -11.44 -8.45 8.68
C ILE A 2 -11.27 -7.05 9.27
N TYR A 3 -10.30 -6.31 8.77
CA TYR A 3 -10.02 -4.96 9.25
C TYR A 3 -10.85 -3.91 8.52
N SER A 4 -11.28 -2.88 9.23
CA SER A 4 -11.80 -1.68 8.58
C SER A 4 -10.63 -0.86 8.02
N ILE A 5 -10.94 0.04 7.10
CA ILE A 5 -9.92 0.94 6.55
C ILE A 5 -9.32 1.80 7.67
N GLU A 6 -10.14 2.26 8.61
CA GLU A 6 -9.69 3.06 9.75
C GLU A 6 -8.72 2.28 10.65
N GLU A 7 -9.00 1.00 10.86
CA GLU A 7 -8.11 0.15 11.65
C GLU A 7 -6.76 -0.03 10.96
N ILE A 8 -6.79 -0.26 9.64
CA ILE A 8 -5.56 -0.38 8.84
C ILE A 8 -4.76 0.92 8.93
N GLN A 9 -5.41 2.06 8.74
CA GLN A 9 -4.76 3.37 8.81
C GLN A 9 -4.08 3.60 10.16
N SER A 10 -4.77 3.24 11.24
CA SER A 10 -4.22 3.41 12.59
C SER A 10 -2.96 2.57 12.80
N VAL A 11 -2.95 1.35 12.29
CA VAL A 11 -1.82 0.44 12.47
C VAL A 11 -0.63 0.85 11.62
N ILE A 12 -0.86 1.23 10.36
CA ILE A 12 0.25 1.53 9.45
C ILE A 12 0.87 2.90 9.71
N LYS A 13 0.14 3.83 10.28
CA LYS A 13 0.59 5.21 10.45
C LYS A 13 1.95 5.32 11.13
N PRO A 14 2.17 4.74 12.32
CA PRO A 14 3.49 4.87 12.96
C PRO A 14 4.62 4.24 12.17
N VAL A 15 4.34 3.13 11.47
CA VAL A 15 5.35 2.47 10.63
C VAL A 15 5.69 3.35 9.44
N CYS A 16 4.67 3.91 8.79
CA CYS A 16 4.88 4.80 7.65
C CYS A 16 5.65 6.05 8.05
N GLU A 17 5.37 6.60 9.22
CA GLU A 17 6.12 7.75 9.74
C GLU A 17 7.58 7.40 10.01
N ALA A 18 7.82 6.23 10.59
CA ALA A 18 9.18 5.77 10.89
C ALA A 18 10.02 5.59 9.62
N TYR A 19 9.40 5.12 8.54
CA TYR A 19 10.08 4.92 7.26
C TYR A 19 10.01 6.15 6.35
N ARG A 20 9.31 7.19 6.77
CA ARG A 20 9.12 8.43 6.01
C ARG A 20 8.46 8.16 4.66
N ILE A 21 7.46 7.31 4.68
CA ILE A 21 6.70 6.96 3.46
C ILE A 21 5.93 8.18 2.98
N HIS A 22 5.92 8.40 1.68
CA HIS A 22 5.21 9.52 1.08
C HIS A 22 3.71 9.28 1.07
N GLU A 23 3.27 8.18 0.46
CA GLU A 23 1.86 7.81 0.40
C GLU A 23 1.70 6.30 0.37
N VAL A 24 0.57 5.82 0.87
CA VAL A 24 0.17 4.40 0.77
C VAL A 24 -1.25 4.35 0.22
N TYR A 25 -1.45 3.48 -0.74
CA TYR A 25 -2.75 3.21 -1.34
C TYR A 25 -3.15 1.78 -1.05
N LEU A 26 -4.43 1.59 -0.77
CA LEU A 26 -5.02 0.25 -0.60
C LEU A 26 -5.68 -0.13 -1.91
N PHE A 27 -5.49 -1.37 -2.35
CA PHE A 27 -6.18 -1.88 -3.52
C PHE A 27 -6.66 -3.31 -3.28
N GLY A 28 -7.28 -3.92 -4.28
CA GLY A 28 -7.78 -5.27 -4.17
C GLY A 28 -9.07 -5.39 -3.37
N SER A 29 -9.31 -6.56 -2.78
CA SER A 29 -10.57 -6.87 -2.13
C SER A 29 -10.92 -5.92 -0.97
N TYR A 30 -9.93 -5.54 -0.18
CA TYR A 30 -10.15 -4.60 0.92
C TYR A 30 -10.59 -3.22 0.42
N ALA A 31 -10.00 -2.76 -0.69
CA ALA A 31 -10.38 -1.47 -1.26
C ALA A 31 -11.80 -1.48 -1.84
N ARG A 32 -12.22 -2.63 -2.36
CA ARG A 32 -13.56 -2.79 -2.95
C ARG A 32 -14.65 -3.09 -1.92
N GLY A 33 -14.27 -3.32 -0.66
CA GLY A 33 -15.21 -3.72 0.38
C GLY A 33 -15.68 -5.16 0.24
N GLU A 34 -14.89 -6.00 -0.43
CA GLU A 34 -15.21 -7.39 -0.69
C GLU A 34 -14.33 -8.36 0.09
N ALA A 35 -13.54 -7.86 1.04
CA ALA A 35 -12.61 -8.69 1.80
C ALA A 35 -13.33 -9.67 2.71
N ASP A 36 -12.72 -10.84 2.87
CA ASP A 36 -13.13 -11.83 3.86
C ASP A 36 -11.93 -12.20 4.73
N GLU A 37 -12.10 -13.17 5.62
CA GLU A 37 -11.04 -13.57 6.55
C GLU A 37 -9.80 -14.14 5.86
N GLN A 38 -9.96 -14.64 4.63
CA GLN A 38 -8.88 -15.19 3.83
C GLN A 38 -8.17 -14.16 2.97
N SER A 39 -8.72 -12.97 2.86
CA SER A 39 -8.17 -11.94 1.97
C SER A 39 -6.86 -11.39 2.49
N ASP A 40 -5.91 -11.21 1.57
CA ASP A 40 -4.64 -10.53 1.85
C ASP A 40 -4.84 -9.02 1.75
N LEU A 41 -3.93 -8.28 2.37
CA LEU A 41 -3.88 -6.84 2.22
C LEU A 41 -2.92 -6.48 1.09
N ASP A 42 -3.38 -5.64 0.19
CA ASP A 42 -2.60 -5.24 -0.98
C ASP A 42 -2.36 -3.73 -0.94
N PHE A 43 -1.10 -3.34 -0.84
CA PHE A 43 -0.70 -1.94 -0.77
C PHE A 43 0.15 -1.53 -1.96
N VAL A 44 -0.11 -0.34 -2.48
CA VAL A 44 0.83 0.37 -3.35
C VAL A 44 1.48 1.45 -2.50
N VAL A 45 2.79 1.47 -2.46
CA VAL A 45 3.56 2.38 -1.59
C VAL A 45 4.40 3.32 -2.44
N ASP A 46 4.21 4.61 -2.22
CA ASP A 46 5.05 5.65 -2.83
C ASP A 46 6.23 5.91 -1.90
N THR A 47 7.42 5.54 -2.36
CA THR A 47 8.64 5.58 -1.55
C THR A 47 9.52 6.79 -1.87
N VAL A 48 8.98 7.79 -2.54
CA VAL A 48 9.71 9.03 -2.84
C VAL A 48 10.20 9.65 -1.53
N ASP A 49 11.50 9.93 -1.47
CA ASP A 49 12.16 10.53 -0.30
C ASP A 49 11.98 9.74 1.00
N SER A 50 11.67 8.45 0.90
CA SER A 50 11.52 7.58 2.06
C SER A 50 12.84 6.91 2.42
N LYS A 51 12.81 6.17 3.55
CA LYS A 51 13.94 5.34 3.97
C LYS A 51 14.02 4.01 3.24
N ILE A 52 13.04 3.71 2.38
CA ILE A 52 13.05 2.49 1.58
C ILE A 52 13.85 2.76 0.31
N VAL A 53 15.12 2.36 0.32
CA VAL A 53 16.04 2.57 -0.80
C VAL A 53 16.58 1.26 -1.38
N SER A 54 16.25 0.14 -0.75
CA SER A 54 16.71 -1.17 -1.20
C SER A 54 15.63 -2.21 -1.02
N LEU A 55 15.83 -3.39 -1.60
CA LEU A 55 14.91 -4.51 -1.44
C LEU A 55 14.84 -4.95 0.02
N LEU A 56 15.95 -4.89 0.75
CA LEU A 56 15.96 -5.25 2.17
C LEU A 56 15.09 -4.32 2.99
N ASP A 57 15.12 -3.04 2.68
CA ASP A 57 14.26 -2.06 3.36
C ASP A 57 12.79 -2.36 3.09
N LYS A 58 12.45 -2.68 1.84
CA LYS A 58 11.09 -3.04 1.47
C LYS A 58 10.62 -4.27 2.24
N MET A 59 11.47 -5.29 2.33
CA MET A 59 11.14 -6.52 3.06
C MET A 59 10.96 -6.27 4.54
N ALA A 60 11.78 -5.43 5.13
CA ALA A 60 11.65 -5.06 6.55
C ALA A 60 10.35 -4.33 6.81
N PHE A 61 9.99 -3.40 5.96
CA PHE A 61 8.74 -2.66 6.05
C PHE A 61 7.54 -3.61 5.94
N LYS A 62 7.55 -4.47 4.93
CA LYS A 62 6.49 -5.47 4.74
C LYS A 62 6.35 -6.39 5.95
N ASN A 63 7.46 -6.94 6.44
CA ASN A 63 7.44 -7.86 7.57
C ASN A 63 6.90 -7.18 8.83
N GLN A 64 7.25 -5.93 9.05
CA GLN A 64 6.76 -5.19 10.21
C GLN A 64 5.24 -5.02 10.15
N LEU A 65 4.71 -4.69 8.97
CA LEU A 65 3.27 -4.57 8.79
C LEU A 65 2.57 -5.92 8.94
N GLU A 66 3.15 -6.98 8.40
CA GLU A 66 2.57 -8.33 8.54
C GLU A 66 2.49 -8.76 9.99
N ASN A 67 3.52 -8.45 10.78
CA ASN A 67 3.51 -8.78 12.21
C ASN A 67 2.45 -7.99 12.97
N LEU A 68 2.27 -6.72 12.62
CA LEU A 68 1.30 -5.87 13.32
C LEU A 68 -0.14 -6.21 12.94
N LEU A 69 -0.38 -6.57 11.69
CA LEU A 69 -1.73 -6.85 11.19
C LEU A 69 -2.08 -8.33 11.23
N ASP A 70 -1.09 -9.18 11.48
CA ASP A 70 -1.27 -10.63 11.52
C ASP A 70 -1.94 -11.15 10.23
N LYS A 71 -1.47 -10.67 9.10
CA LYS A 71 -1.97 -11.04 7.77
C LYS A 71 -0.83 -10.98 6.76
N GLU A 72 -0.99 -11.73 5.68
CA GLU A 72 -0.11 -11.58 4.53
C GLU A 72 -0.38 -10.24 3.85
N ILE A 73 0.68 -9.57 3.46
CA ILE A 73 0.60 -8.25 2.84
C ILE A 73 1.44 -8.25 1.58
N ASP A 74 0.84 -7.81 0.48
CA ASP A 74 1.57 -7.55 -0.75
C ASP A 74 1.90 -6.06 -0.79
N VAL A 75 3.16 -5.77 -1.02
CA VAL A 75 3.64 -4.39 -1.15
C VAL A 75 4.17 -4.20 -2.57
N ILE A 76 3.52 -3.33 -3.31
CA ILE A 76 3.94 -2.95 -4.66
C ILE A 76 4.44 -1.52 -4.59
N LEU A 77 5.64 -1.29 -5.07
CA LEU A 77 6.18 0.07 -5.12
C LEU A 77 5.52 0.83 -6.26
N LYS A 78 5.10 2.05 -5.98
CA LYS A 78 4.44 2.88 -6.99
C LYS A 78 5.32 3.07 -8.23
N SER A 79 6.62 3.19 -8.04
CA SER A 79 7.56 3.30 -9.14
C SER A 79 7.53 2.09 -10.08
N SER A 80 7.19 0.91 -9.56
CA SER A 80 7.06 -0.29 -10.38
C SER A 80 5.87 -0.24 -11.32
N LEU A 81 4.82 0.48 -10.95
CA LEU A 81 3.63 0.61 -11.78
C LEU A 81 3.90 1.41 -13.04
N ASP A 82 4.87 2.31 -12.99
CA ASP A 82 5.24 3.15 -14.12
C ASP A 82 6.26 2.49 -15.04
N ASN A 83 6.74 1.31 -14.68
CA ASN A 83 7.73 0.58 -15.47
C ASN A 83 7.08 0.03 -16.73
N PRO A 84 7.59 0.37 -17.93
CA PRO A 84 7.03 -0.12 -19.20
C PRO A 84 6.95 -1.64 -19.30
N SER A 85 7.88 -2.35 -18.68
CA SER A 85 7.87 -3.81 -18.67
C SER A 85 6.62 -4.38 -18.01
N ASN A 86 6.19 -3.76 -16.94
CA ASN A 86 4.98 -4.19 -16.22
C ASN A 86 3.73 -3.92 -17.07
N ARG A 87 3.70 -2.81 -17.79
CA ARG A 87 2.57 -2.47 -18.65
C ARG A 87 2.42 -3.47 -19.80
N LYS A 88 3.54 -3.93 -20.34
CA LYS A 88 3.52 -4.92 -21.42
C LYS A 88 3.06 -6.29 -20.94
N ARG A 89 3.41 -6.64 -19.69
CA ARG A 89 3.08 -7.94 -19.13
C ARG A 89 1.61 -8.11 -18.86
N ASN A 90 0.98 -7.09 -18.28
CA ASN A 90 -0.40 -7.22 -17.85
C ASN A 90 -1.08 -5.85 -17.76
N PRO A 91 -1.56 -5.33 -18.89
CA PRO A 91 -2.23 -4.02 -18.88
C PRO A 91 -3.50 -4.00 -18.04
N PHE A 92 -4.19 -5.15 -17.93
CA PHE A 92 -5.40 -5.24 -17.10
C PHE A 92 -5.08 -5.13 -15.62
N PHE A 93 -3.95 -5.67 -15.21
CA PHE A 93 -3.52 -5.61 -13.82
C PHE A 93 -3.32 -4.16 -13.36
N LEU A 94 -2.61 -3.37 -14.17
CA LEU A 94 -2.40 -1.96 -13.87
C LEU A 94 -3.70 -1.17 -13.85
N LYS A 95 -4.57 -1.43 -14.81
CA LYS A 95 -5.86 -0.75 -14.87
C LYS A 95 -6.69 -1.06 -13.63
N ASN A 96 -6.74 -2.33 -13.23
CA ASN A 96 -7.51 -2.74 -12.06
C ASN A 96 -6.98 -2.13 -10.78
N ILE A 97 -5.65 -2.08 -10.63
CA ILE A 97 -5.04 -1.44 -9.47
C ILE A 97 -5.42 0.03 -9.40
N GLN A 98 -5.29 0.75 -10.52
CA GLN A 98 -5.57 2.18 -10.55
C GLN A 98 -7.04 2.50 -10.28
N GLU A 99 -7.95 1.66 -10.75
CA GLU A 99 -9.38 1.83 -10.51
C GLU A 99 -9.75 1.58 -9.05
N ASP A 100 -9.09 0.62 -8.40
CA ASP A 100 -9.40 0.22 -7.04
C ASP A 100 -8.64 1.01 -5.97
N MET A 101 -7.56 1.67 -6.34
CA MET A 101 -6.68 2.33 -5.37
C MET A 101 -7.39 3.41 -4.55
N LYS A 102 -7.21 3.31 -3.23
CA LYS A 102 -7.67 4.33 -2.29
C LYS A 102 -6.50 4.77 -1.44
N VAL A 103 -6.24 6.07 -1.38
CA VAL A 103 -5.17 6.58 -0.54
C VAL A 103 -5.55 6.43 0.93
N ILE A 104 -4.70 5.77 1.70
CA ILE A 104 -4.95 5.53 3.13
C ILE A 104 -3.89 6.16 4.03
N TYR A 105 -2.81 6.66 3.44
CA TYR A 105 -1.77 7.40 4.16
C TYR A 105 -1.27 8.52 3.26
N GLY A 106 -1.06 9.69 3.82
CA GLY A 106 -0.63 10.86 3.07
C GLY A 106 -1.78 11.73 2.56
N ALA A 107 -3.02 11.25 2.66
CA ALA A 107 -4.20 12.00 2.19
C ALA A 107 -4.36 13.35 2.90
N GLU A 108 -3.89 13.46 4.13
CA GLU A 108 -3.98 14.68 4.92
C GLU A 108 -3.29 15.85 4.23
N ARG A 109 -2.26 15.59 3.46
CA ARG A 109 -1.54 16.62 2.72
C ARG A 109 -2.40 17.29 1.65
N GLN A 110 -3.32 16.53 1.09
CA GLN A 110 -4.21 17.02 0.05
C GLN A 110 -5.25 17.97 0.62
N VAL A 111 -5.66 17.74 1.85
CA VAL A 111 -6.65 18.59 2.53
C VAL A 111 -6.09 19.98 2.79
N PHE A 112 -4.81 20.08 3.12
CA PHE A 112 -4.18 21.34 3.44
C PHE A 112 -3.83 22.19 2.22
N VAL A 113 -3.78 21.58 1.06
CA VAL A 113 -3.46 22.28 -0.18
C VAL A 113 -4.67 23.09 -0.68
N ASN A 114 -5.83 22.68 -0.27
CA ASN A 114 -7.06 23.36 -0.63
C ASN A 114 -7.42 24.43 0.39
#